data_61cf595397ef459e388756a80694db0a
#
_entry.id   61cf595397ef459e388756a80694db0a
#
_cell.length_a   1.000
_cell.length_b   1.000
_cell.length_c   1.000
_cell.angle_alpha   90.00
_cell.angle_beta   90.00
_cell.angle_gamma   90.00
#
_symmetry.space_group_name_H-M   'P 1'
#
loop_
_entity.id
_entity.type
_entity.pdbx_description
1 polymer ?
#
loop_
_entity_poly.entity_id
_entity_poly.type
_entity_poly.pdbx_seq_one_letter_code
_entity_poly.pdbx_strand_id
1 'polypeptide(L)' 'MTRFLLAVVVPLVLLASAASAQQGRDACSRDASRFCRANLNDGDQVVLACLKQHRPRLSKACQQTLTDHGQ' A
#
# COMPACT_ATOMS: atom_id res chain seq x y z
N MET A 1 22.47 -31.13 -5.92
CA MET A 1 22.80 -29.99 -5.05
C MET A 1 22.26 -28.66 -5.57
N THR A 2 22.28 -28.42 -6.89
CA THR A 2 21.72 -27.19 -7.47
C THR A 2 20.22 -26.99 -7.21
N ARG A 3 19.50 -28.07 -7.00
CA ARG A 3 18.03 -28.01 -6.74
C ARG A 3 17.68 -27.34 -5.42
N PHE A 4 18.55 -27.40 -4.42
CA PHE A 4 18.32 -26.80 -3.11
C PHE A 4 18.42 -25.26 -3.16
N LEU A 5 19.28 -24.72 -4.00
CA LEU A 5 19.46 -23.27 -4.14
C LEU A 5 18.22 -22.63 -4.77
N LEU A 6 17.59 -23.28 -5.74
CA LEU A 6 16.37 -22.77 -6.37
C LEU A 6 15.18 -22.73 -5.42
N ALA A 7 15.05 -23.70 -4.51
CA ALA A 7 13.97 -23.74 -3.54
C ALA A 7 14.04 -22.62 -2.51
N VAL A 8 15.25 -22.11 -2.21
CA VAL A 8 15.45 -21.02 -1.24
C VAL A 8 15.09 -19.66 -1.85
N VAL A 9 15.31 -19.46 -3.14
CA VAL A 9 15.08 -18.17 -3.83
C VAL A 9 13.57 -17.84 -3.89
N VAL A 10 12.70 -18.80 -4.13
CA VAL A 10 11.25 -18.58 -4.28
C VAL A 10 10.60 -17.96 -3.04
N PRO A 11 10.85 -18.46 -1.79
CA PRO A 11 10.27 -17.84 -0.59
C PRO A 11 10.71 -16.39 -0.37
N LEU A 12 11.95 -16.03 -0.75
CA LEU A 12 12.44 -14.66 -0.61
C LEU A 12 11.68 -13.68 -1.50
N VAL A 13 11.35 -14.08 -2.72
CA VAL A 13 10.57 -13.24 -3.65
C VAL A 13 9.16 -12.99 -3.09
N LEU A 14 8.50 -14.00 -2.53
CA LEU A 14 7.18 -13.85 -1.93
C LEU A 14 7.18 -12.90 -0.72
N LEU A 15 8.21 -12.97 0.12
CA LEU A 15 8.35 -12.09 1.27
C LEU A 15 8.53 -10.63 0.84
N ALA A 16 9.30 -10.38 -0.22
CA ALA A 16 9.50 -9.02 -0.75
C ALA A 16 8.18 -8.42 -1.23
N SER A 17 7.32 -9.20 -1.90
CA SER A 17 6.02 -8.74 -2.38
C SER A 17 5.09 -8.37 -1.22
N ALA A 18 5.06 -9.19 -0.16
CA ALA A 18 4.25 -8.91 1.03
C ALA A 18 4.70 -7.63 1.74
N ALA A 19 6.02 -7.42 1.86
CA ALA A 19 6.57 -6.22 2.49
C ALA A 19 6.19 -4.94 1.73
N SER A 20 6.19 -4.97 0.39
CA SER A 20 5.81 -3.82 -0.44
C SER A 20 4.34 -3.44 -0.24
N ALA A 21 3.44 -4.42 -0.18
CA ALA A 21 2.01 -4.18 0.05
C ALA A 21 1.77 -3.55 1.42
N GLN A 22 2.46 -4.02 2.46
CA GLN A 22 2.34 -3.50 3.80
C GLN A 22 2.85 -2.06 3.90
N GLN A 23 3.96 -1.73 3.24
CA GLN A 23 4.50 -0.37 3.21
C GLN A 23 3.51 0.62 2.60
N GLY A 24 2.80 0.24 1.54
CA GLY A 24 1.80 1.08 0.92
C GLY A 24 0.66 1.42 1.88
N ARG A 25 0.18 0.46 2.64
CA ARG A 25 -0.86 0.68 3.65
C ARG A 25 -0.38 1.61 4.76
N ASP A 26 0.85 1.40 5.24
CA ASP A 26 1.43 2.22 6.30
C ASP A 26 1.59 3.68 5.86
N ALA A 27 1.96 3.91 4.60
CA ALA A 27 2.16 5.25 4.07
C ALA A 27 0.87 6.07 4.07
N CYS A 28 -0.29 5.45 3.87
CA CYS A 28 -1.57 6.15 3.76
C CYS A 28 -2.47 6.02 5.00
N SER A 29 -2.11 5.22 6.00
CA SER A 29 -3.00 4.96 7.13
C SER A 29 -3.31 6.20 7.94
N ARG A 30 -2.34 7.07 8.19
CA ARG A 30 -2.55 8.33 8.91
C ARG A 30 -3.43 9.29 8.13
N ASP A 31 -3.20 9.39 6.83
CA ASP A 31 -3.99 10.27 5.97
C ASP A 31 -5.43 9.77 5.85
N ALA A 32 -5.62 8.47 5.75
CA ALA A 32 -6.96 7.89 5.74
C ALA A 32 -7.71 8.19 7.05
N SER A 33 -7.04 8.06 8.19
CA SER A 33 -7.64 8.38 9.49
C SER A 33 -7.94 9.87 9.62
N ARG A 34 -7.14 10.73 9.01
CA ARG A 34 -7.30 12.18 9.10
C ARG A 34 -8.39 12.71 8.16
N PHE A 35 -8.38 12.27 6.90
CA PHE A 35 -9.24 12.83 5.86
C PHE A 35 -10.41 11.94 5.47
N CYS A 36 -10.34 10.64 5.73
CA CYS A 36 -11.31 9.65 5.29
C CYS A 36 -11.90 8.85 6.45
N ARG A 37 -11.93 9.44 7.63
CA ARG A 37 -12.35 8.76 8.86
C ARG A 37 -13.75 8.17 8.74
N ALA A 38 -14.66 8.87 8.09
CA ALA A 38 -16.04 8.42 7.91
C ALA A 38 -16.14 7.19 7.00
N ASN A 39 -15.11 6.92 6.20
CA ASN A 39 -15.13 5.87 5.18
C ASN A 39 -14.25 4.67 5.50
N LEU A 40 -13.61 4.62 6.67
CA LEU A 40 -12.63 3.57 6.98
C LEU A 40 -13.23 2.17 6.97
N ASN A 41 -14.51 2.03 7.29
CA ASN A 41 -15.20 0.74 7.33
C ASN A 41 -16.02 0.45 6.06
N ASP A 42 -15.93 1.29 5.04
CA ASP A 42 -16.75 1.17 3.83
C ASP A 42 -16.05 0.36 2.71
N GLY A 43 -14.86 -0.18 2.98
CA GLY A 43 -14.10 -0.97 2.03
C GLY A 43 -12.95 -0.19 1.41
N ASP A 44 -11.96 -0.91 0.89
CA ASP A 44 -10.72 -0.32 0.37
C ASP A 44 -10.98 0.61 -0.81
N GLN A 45 -11.93 0.30 -1.68
CA GLN A 45 -12.22 1.12 -2.85
C GLN A 45 -12.80 2.48 -2.47
N VAL A 46 -13.62 2.53 -1.44
CA VAL A 46 -14.20 3.79 -0.95
C VAL A 46 -13.13 4.65 -0.28
N VAL A 47 -12.26 4.05 0.52
CA VAL A 47 -11.15 4.75 1.15
C VAL A 47 -10.19 5.30 0.08
N LEU A 48 -9.89 4.51 -0.93
CA LEU A 48 -9.03 4.94 -2.04
C LEU A 48 -9.62 6.14 -2.77
N ALA A 49 -10.91 6.11 -3.09
CA ALA A 49 -11.59 7.23 -3.74
C ALA A 49 -11.51 8.49 -2.88
N CYS A 50 -11.69 8.36 -1.57
CA CYS A 50 -11.58 9.48 -0.63
C CYS A 50 -10.15 10.05 -0.62
N LEU A 51 -9.13 9.21 -0.56
CA LEU A 51 -7.73 9.63 -0.58
C LEU A 51 -7.42 10.38 -1.88
N LYS A 52 -7.91 9.91 -3.01
CA LYS A 52 -7.70 10.57 -4.30
C LYS A 52 -8.28 11.99 -4.31
N GLN A 53 -9.44 12.19 -3.69
CA GLN A 53 -10.04 13.52 -3.56
C GLN A 53 -9.22 14.47 -2.71
N HIS A 54 -8.48 13.93 -1.75
CA HIS A 54 -7.63 14.71 -0.83
C HIS A 54 -6.15 14.71 -1.22
N ARG A 55 -5.82 14.28 -2.43
CA ARG A 55 -4.44 14.09 -2.88
C ARG A 55 -3.49 15.24 -2.53
N PRO A 56 -3.82 16.52 -2.75
CA PRO A 56 -2.90 17.62 -2.42
C PRO A 56 -2.58 17.74 -0.93
N ARG A 57 -3.43 17.21 -0.06
CA ARG A 57 -3.25 17.29 1.39
C ARG A 57 -2.57 16.06 1.99
N LEU A 58 -2.40 15.00 1.20
CA LEU A 58 -1.77 13.78 1.68
C LEU A 58 -0.28 13.99 1.89
N SER A 59 0.32 13.16 2.76
CA SER A 59 1.77 13.10 2.89
C SER A 59 2.40 12.72 1.55
N LYS A 60 3.65 13.09 1.34
CA LYS A 60 4.37 12.74 0.11
C LYS A 60 4.46 11.22 -0.06
N ALA A 61 4.66 10.50 1.03
CA ALA A 61 4.72 9.04 0.99
C ALA A 61 3.40 8.43 0.52
N CYS A 62 2.27 8.95 1.00
CA CYS A 62 0.96 8.48 0.56
C CYS A 62 0.69 8.86 -0.91
N GLN A 63 1.02 10.09 -1.32
CA GLN A 63 0.90 10.51 -2.73
C GLN A 63 1.70 9.58 -3.64
N GLN A 64 2.93 9.26 -3.26
CA GLN A 64 3.78 8.36 -4.04
C GLN A 64 3.18 6.96 -4.13
N THR A 65 2.63 6.46 -3.02
CA THR A 65 1.95 5.17 -3.00
C THR A 65 0.79 5.13 -3.99
N LEU A 66 -0.03 6.17 -4.04
CA LEU A 66 -1.12 6.25 -5.01
C LEU A 66 -0.58 6.23 -6.44
N THR A 67 0.45 7.01 -6.72
CA THR A 67 1.08 7.05 -8.04
C THR A 67 1.62 5.68 -8.45
N ASP A 68 2.28 4.97 -7.54
CA ASP A 68 2.86 3.65 -7.79
C ASP A 68 1.78 2.60 -8.11
N HIS A 69 0.56 2.81 -7.62
CA HIS A 69 -0.58 1.92 -7.88
C HIS A 69 -1.48 2.42 -9.02
N GLY A 70 -1.02 3.39 -9.79
CA GLY A 70 -1.76 3.89 -10.95
C GLY A 70 -2.95 4.78 -10.60
N GLN A 71 -2.94 5.33 -9.41
CA GLN A 71 -4.04 6.20 -8.94
C GLN A 71 -3.61 7.71 -9.01
#